data_dd5960316bf325b0a2ba276bbc2b5f4c
#
_entry.id   dd5960316bf325b0a2ba276bbc2b5f4c
#
_cell.length_a   1.000
_cell.length_b   1.000
_cell.length_c   1.000
_cell.angle_alpha   90.00
_cell.angle_beta   90.00
_cell.angle_gamma   90.00
#
_symmetry.space_group_name_H-M   'P 1'
#
loop_
_entity.id
_entity.type
_entity.pdbx_description
1 polymer ?
#
loop_
_entity_poly.entity_id
_entity_poly.type
_entity_poly.pdbx_seq_one_letter_code
_entity_poly.pdbx_strand_id
1 'polypeptide(L)'
;MKFDLKEVKYEGANSKNPFAFKFYNKDEVINGKKMSEHLKFAMSYWHTIDQEGTDVFGGPTMDKKFGKTNPIEIYKAKADFAFELMDALGMEYYCFHDVDIAPEGKTLKESLAYFNEMVDYVYALQKKHNKKLLWATANNFSDKKFMVGAATSANADVFATAAAKVKACIDACIKLGGTGYVFWGGREGYDTLLNTDMGLELDNLGRFLTMARDYARKKGFKGDFYIEPKPKEPTKHQYDFDVATCVGFLRKYNLTEDFKMNIEANHATLAMHTFQHELRTATINGAFGSIDANQGDNMLGWDTDQFPTNVYDTTLCMYEVIKAGGFTNGGLNFDAKTRRASNTFDDILYGYISGMDSFALGYKLADRIIKDGRIDEFVKNRYASYTQGIGKDIVEGKADLESLSAYAVTLGEINVESGRQEYLEGIINELMFKGV
;
A
#
# COMPACT_ATOMS: atom_id res chain seq x y z
N MET A 1 16.07 3.40 -25.33
CA MET A 1 15.99 4.84 -25.62
C MET A 1 16.63 5.57 -24.45
N LYS A 2 17.22 6.75 -24.62
CA LYS A 2 17.76 7.54 -23.49
C LYS A 2 16.87 8.77 -23.31
N PHE A 3 16.42 9.00 -22.08
CA PHE A 3 15.58 10.14 -21.72
C PHE A 3 16.44 11.21 -21.01
N ASP A 4 16.16 12.49 -21.28
CA ASP A 4 16.87 13.60 -20.64
C ASP A 4 16.21 13.94 -19.29
N LEU A 5 16.33 12.99 -18.34
CA LEU A 5 15.81 13.16 -16.99
C LEU A 5 16.86 13.81 -16.09
N LYS A 6 16.41 14.77 -15.27
CA LYS A 6 17.27 15.44 -14.28
C LYS A 6 17.51 14.51 -13.10
N GLU A 7 18.80 14.33 -12.76
CA GLU A 7 19.17 13.59 -11.57
C GLU A 7 18.73 14.37 -10.31
N VAL A 8 18.03 13.71 -9.41
CA VAL A 8 17.55 14.28 -8.15
C VAL A 8 18.46 13.86 -7.01
N LYS A 9 19.05 14.85 -6.32
CA LYS A 9 19.96 14.63 -5.19
C LYS A 9 19.47 15.32 -3.93
N TYR A 10 19.93 14.83 -2.78
CA TYR A 10 19.73 15.52 -1.52
C TYR A 10 20.60 16.78 -1.46
N GLU A 11 19.97 17.93 -1.20
CA GLU A 11 20.65 19.22 -1.06
C GLU A 11 20.32 19.92 0.29
N GLY A 12 19.43 19.32 1.08
CA GLY A 12 19.00 19.88 2.37
C GLY A 12 17.89 20.91 2.28
N ALA A 13 17.30 21.23 3.44
CA ALA A 13 16.07 22.03 3.55
C ALA A 13 16.15 23.44 2.96
N ASN A 14 17.35 24.01 2.89
CA ASN A 14 17.57 25.36 2.36
C ASN A 14 17.72 25.43 0.84
N SER A 15 17.79 24.30 0.15
CA SER A 15 17.91 24.27 -1.29
C SER A 15 16.68 24.86 -1.98
N LYS A 16 16.91 25.70 -2.98
CA LYS A 16 15.88 26.26 -3.86
C LYS A 16 15.79 25.51 -5.21
N ASN A 17 16.61 24.48 -5.40
CA ASN A 17 16.53 23.64 -6.58
C ASN A 17 15.25 22.81 -6.53
N PRO A 18 14.31 22.94 -7.50
CA PRO A 18 13.07 22.16 -7.49
C PRO A 18 13.29 20.66 -7.77
N PHE A 19 14.46 20.29 -8.35
CA PHE A 19 14.86 18.92 -8.62
C PHE A 19 15.84 18.39 -7.57
N ALA A 20 15.66 18.73 -6.30
CA ALA A 20 16.46 18.22 -5.21
C ALA A 20 15.59 17.78 -4.04
N PHE A 21 15.99 16.71 -3.37
CA PHE A 21 15.41 16.33 -2.08
C PHE A 21 15.86 17.31 -1.00
N LYS A 22 14.90 17.71 -0.16
CA LYS A 22 15.14 18.58 0.98
C LYS A 22 15.27 17.79 2.28
N PHE A 23 14.61 16.65 2.36
CA PHE A 23 14.52 15.82 3.56
C PHE A 23 14.94 14.38 3.34
N TYR A 24 14.75 13.83 2.13
CA TYR A 24 15.16 12.47 1.81
C TYR A 24 16.64 12.41 1.47
N ASN A 25 17.45 12.01 2.44
CA ASN A 25 18.83 11.59 2.23
C ASN A 25 18.92 10.08 2.36
N LYS A 26 18.99 9.36 1.24
CA LYS A 26 18.95 7.89 1.19
C LYS A 26 20.02 7.21 2.07
N ASP A 27 21.16 7.86 2.23
CA ASP A 27 22.33 7.35 2.97
C ASP A 27 22.39 7.82 4.43
N GLU A 28 21.49 8.69 4.88
CA GLU A 28 21.38 9.11 6.27
C GLU A 28 21.04 7.91 7.16
N VAL A 29 21.85 7.71 8.19
CA VAL A 29 21.67 6.59 9.12
C VAL A 29 20.85 7.05 10.32
N ILE A 30 19.69 6.42 10.54
CA ILE A 30 18.81 6.63 11.70
C ILE A 30 18.57 5.26 12.33
N ASN A 31 18.74 5.15 13.65
CA ASN A 31 18.56 3.89 14.39
C ASN A 31 19.30 2.69 13.76
N GLY A 32 20.53 2.93 13.25
CA GLY A 32 21.40 1.89 12.73
C GLY A 32 21.13 1.40 11.32
N LYS A 33 20.16 1.98 10.60
CA LYS A 33 19.83 1.65 9.20
C LYS A 33 19.83 2.94 8.36
N LYS A 34 20.08 2.79 7.05
CA LYS A 34 19.93 3.90 6.12
C LYS A 34 18.45 4.29 5.94
N MET A 35 18.19 5.55 5.60
CA MET A 35 16.84 6.03 5.29
C MET A 35 16.19 5.21 4.18
N SER A 36 16.93 4.83 3.14
CA SER A 36 16.45 3.97 2.06
C SER A 36 16.04 2.58 2.50
N GLU A 37 16.64 2.03 3.57
CA GLU A 37 16.28 0.73 4.13
C GLU A 37 15.02 0.81 5.00
N HIS A 38 14.77 1.97 5.63
CA HIS A 38 13.56 2.22 6.40
C HIS A 38 12.34 2.42 5.50
N LEU A 39 12.49 3.18 4.39
CA LEU A 39 11.36 3.65 3.60
C LEU A 39 11.06 2.73 2.39
N LYS A 40 12.07 2.05 1.80
CA LYS A 40 11.88 1.12 0.67
C LYS A 40 10.89 1.64 -0.38
N PHE A 41 11.15 2.84 -0.90
CA PHE A 41 10.28 3.47 -1.89
C PHE A 41 10.19 2.67 -3.18
N ALA A 42 8.97 2.45 -3.67
CA ALA A 42 8.68 1.80 -4.93
C ALA A 42 7.83 2.69 -5.86
N MET A 43 8.06 2.55 -7.15
CA MET A 43 7.30 3.19 -8.20
C MET A 43 6.13 2.29 -8.63
N SER A 44 4.93 2.81 -8.70
CA SER A 44 3.81 2.16 -9.36
C SER A 44 3.87 2.35 -10.88
N TYR A 45 3.84 1.25 -11.64
CA TYR A 45 3.86 1.32 -13.10
C TYR A 45 2.59 1.95 -13.66
N TRP A 46 1.41 1.55 -13.15
CA TRP A 46 0.11 1.97 -13.67
C TRP A 46 -0.07 3.50 -13.64
N HIS A 47 0.21 4.13 -12.52
CA HIS A 47 0.06 5.58 -12.40
C HIS A 47 1.21 6.37 -13.02
N THR A 48 2.44 5.89 -12.84
CA THR A 48 3.61 6.65 -13.30
C THR A 48 3.88 6.47 -14.77
N ILE A 49 3.71 5.25 -15.30
CA ILE A 49 4.15 4.90 -16.65
C ILE A 49 2.98 4.76 -17.62
N ASP A 50 1.89 4.11 -17.19
CA ASP A 50 0.75 3.82 -18.08
C ASP A 50 -0.27 4.95 -18.14
N GLN A 51 -0.52 5.64 -17.01
CA GLN A 51 -1.46 6.73 -16.95
C GLN A 51 -0.99 7.93 -17.79
N GLU A 52 -1.83 8.35 -18.73
CA GLU A 52 -1.57 9.45 -19.67
C GLU A 52 -2.31 10.75 -19.29
N GLY A 53 -2.71 10.91 -18.01
CA GLY A 53 -3.45 12.08 -17.53
C GLY A 53 -4.94 12.02 -17.82
N THR A 54 -5.50 10.84 -18.09
CA THR A 54 -6.95 10.63 -18.19
C THR A 54 -7.61 10.66 -16.82
N ASP A 55 -8.84 11.13 -16.77
CA ASP A 55 -9.76 11.00 -15.64
C ASP A 55 -11.16 10.60 -16.14
N VAL A 56 -12.11 10.47 -15.23
CA VAL A 56 -13.50 10.09 -15.60
C VAL A 56 -14.21 11.15 -16.46
N PHE A 57 -13.66 12.36 -16.60
CA PHE A 57 -14.23 13.48 -17.32
C PHE A 57 -13.46 13.86 -18.59
N GLY A 58 -12.25 13.32 -18.81
CA GLY A 58 -11.45 13.73 -19.95
C GLY A 58 -10.37 12.74 -20.40
N GLY A 59 -10.04 12.81 -21.67
CA GLY A 59 -9.01 12.00 -22.33
C GLY A 59 -7.57 12.39 -21.94
N PRO A 60 -6.56 11.76 -22.56
CA PRO A 60 -5.16 11.93 -22.19
C PRO A 60 -4.64 13.36 -22.39
N THR A 61 -3.73 13.78 -21.51
CA THR A 61 -3.00 15.07 -21.59
C THR A 61 -1.49 14.88 -21.74
N MET A 62 -0.99 13.65 -21.65
CA MET A 62 0.40 13.26 -21.89
C MET A 62 0.45 12.15 -22.94
N ASP A 63 1.49 12.16 -23.78
CA ASP A 63 1.82 11.05 -24.67
C ASP A 63 3.01 10.25 -24.09
N LYS A 64 2.75 9.01 -23.71
CA LYS A 64 3.76 8.07 -23.22
C LYS A 64 4.01 6.91 -24.19
N LYS A 65 3.68 7.09 -25.47
CA LYS A 65 4.04 6.14 -26.53
C LYS A 65 5.46 6.33 -27.05
N PHE A 66 6.11 7.45 -26.68
CA PHE A 66 7.49 7.78 -27.04
C PHE A 66 7.78 7.66 -28.55
N GLY A 67 6.83 8.08 -29.39
CA GLY A 67 6.94 8.02 -30.84
C GLY A 67 6.88 6.60 -31.43
N LYS A 68 6.46 5.60 -30.68
CA LYS A 68 6.27 4.22 -31.12
C LYS A 68 4.82 3.97 -31.52
N THR A 69 4.60 3.04 -32.46
CA THR A 69 3.28 2.61 -32.93
C THR A 69 3.02 1.12 -32.73
N ASN A 70 4.07 0.30 -32.71
CA ASN A 70 3.95 -1.12 -32.42
C ASN A 70 3.74 -1.32 -30.90
N PRO A 71 2.72 -2.08 -30.48
CA PRO A 71 2.41 -2.27 -29.05
C PRO A 71 3.60 -2.71 -28.20
N ILE A 72 4.33 -3.76 -28.59
CA ILE A 72 5.47 -4.25 -27.85
C ILE A 72 6.58 -3.20 -27.76
N GLU A 73 6.84 -2.45 -28.83
CA GLU A 73 7.86 -1.39 -28.81
C GLU A 73 7.45 -0.20 -27.92
N ILE A 74 6.14 0.08 -27.79
CA ILE A 74 5.63 1.07 -26.84
C ILE A 74 5.97 0.61 -25.41
N TYR A 75 5.64 -0.63 -25.05
CA TYR A 75 5.89 -1.16 -23.71
C TYR A 75 7.39 -1.29 -23.39
N LYS A 76 8.25 -1.63 -24.38
CA LYS A 76 9.70 -1.58 -24.20
C LYS A 76 10.20 -0.15 -23.93
N ALA A 77 9.68 0.85 -24.67
CA ALA A 77 10.04 2.25 -24.44
C ALA A 77 9.53 2.75 -23.07
N LYS A 78 8.33 2.37 -22.66
CA LYS A 78 7.81 2.62 -21.31
C LYS A 78 8.70 2.01 -20.22
N ALA A 79 9.15 0.78 -20.41
CA ALA A 79 10.08 0.12 -19.50
C ALA A 79 11.43 0.83 -19.43
N ASP A 80 12.02 1.22 -20.56
CA ASP A 80 13.25 2.02 -20.59
C ASP A 80 13.08 3.31 -19.78
N PHE A 81 11.97 4.03 -20.00
CA PHE A 81 11.68 5.26 -19.26
C PHE A 81 11.53 5.02 -17.75
N ALA A 82 10.81 3.97 -17.36
CA ALA A 82 10.61 3.61 -15.97
C ALA A 82 11.93 3.42 -15.23
N PHE A 83 12.85 2.66 -15.80
CA PHE A 83 14.13 2.36 -15.15
C PHE A 83 15.08 3.57 -15.14
N GLU A 84 15.07 4.42 -16.18
CA GLU A 84 15.81 5.69 -16.16
C GLU A 84 15.20 6.69 -15.16
N LEU A 85 13.87 6.73 -14.98
CA LEU A 85 13.22 7.54 -13.96
C LEU A 85 13.59 7.10 -12.54
N MET A 86 13.62 5.79 -12.29
CA MET A 86 14.08 5.23 -11.01
C MET A 86 15.55 5.56 -10.73
N ASP A 87 16.40 5.58 -11.76
CA ASP A 87 17.79 6.03 -11.62
C ASP A 87 17.87 7.50 -11.25
N ALA A 88 17.10 8.35 -11.95
CA ALA A 88 17.06 9.79 -11.69
C ALA A 88 16.63 10.12 -10.24
N LEU A 89 15.69 9.36 -9.69
CA LEU A 89 15.18 9.51 -8.32
C LEU A 89 16.02 8.76 -7.26
N GLY A 90 16.96 7.92 -7.67
CA GLY A 90 17.67 7.03 -6.74
C GLY A 90 16.76 5.99 -6.07
N MET A 91 15.65 5.63 -6.70
CA MET A 91 14.66 4.66 -6.21
C MET A 91 15.09 3.23 -6.55
N GLU A 92 14.89 2.29 -5.62
CA GLU A 92 15.34 0.90 -5.80
C GLU A 92 14.23 -0.04 -6.25
N TYR A 93 12.97 0.23 -5.90
CA TYR A 93 11.87 -0.72 -6.05
C TYR A 93 10.81 -0.23 -7.03
N TYR A 94 10.05 -1.17 -7.59
CA TYR A 94 8.88 -0.93 -8.44
C TYR A 94 7.82 -2.00 -8.20
N CYS A 95 6.58 -1.68 -8.60
CA CYS A 95 5.42 -2.57 -8.57
C CYS A 95 4.68 -2.49 -9.90
N PHE A 96 3.97 -3.56 -10.31
CA PHE A 96 3.20 -3.56 -11.55
C PHE A 96 2.01 -4.53 -11.53
N HIS A 97 1.01 -4.25 -12.40
CA HIS A 97 0.06 -5.24 -12.91
C HIS A 97 0.55 -5.81 -14.24
N ASP A 98 0.09 -7.01 -14.59
CA ASP A 98 0.46 -7.65 -15.86
C ASP A 98 0.24 -6.74 -17.09
N VAL A 99 -0.86 -6.01 -17.12
CA VAL A 99 -1.21 -5.12 -18.23
C VAL A 99 -0.39 -3.82 -18.28
N ASP A 100 0.24 -3.43 -17.17
CA ASP A 100 1.07 -2.22 -17.12
C ASP A 100 2.40 -2.42 -17.86
N ILE A 101 2.92 -3.65 -17.87
CA ILE A 101 4.22 -3.96 -18.47
C ILE A 101 4.12 -4.65 -19.83
N ALA A 102 2.92 -5.09 -20.24
CA ALA A 102 2.72 -5.80 -21.50
C ALA A 102 1.37 -5.46 -22.16
N PRO A 103 1.29 -5.37 -23.48
CA PRO A 103 0.02 -5.16 -24.16
C PRO A 103 -0.87 -6.41 -24.07
N GLU A 104 -2.17 -6.21 -24.04
CA GLU A 104 -3.14 -7.29 -24.18
C GLU A 104 -3.24 -7.76 -25.64
N GLY A 105 -3.31 -9.07 -25.84
CA GLY A 105 -3.56 -9.71 -27.13
C GLY A 105 -5.06 -9.95 -27.37
N LYS A 106 -5.38 -10.49 -28.56
CA LYS A 106 -6.76 -10.87 -28.90
C LYS A 106 -7.27 -12.07 -28.11
N THR A 107 -6.36 -12.87 -27.56
CA THR A 107 -6.64 -14.06 -26.77
C THR A 107 -5.77 -14.06 -25.51
N LEU A 108 -6.21 -14.78 -24.47
CA LEU A 108 -5.40 -14.99 -23.27
C LEU A 108 -4.01 -15.57 -23.59
N LYS A 109 -3.95 -16.50 -24.54
CA LYS A 109 -2.67 -17.12 -24.97
C LYS A 109 -1.71 -16.07 -25.55
N GLU A 110 -2.21 -15.14 -26.34
CA GLU A 110 -1.42 -14.05 -26.93
C GLU A 110 -0.98 -13.05 -25.87
N SER A 111 -1.90 -12.66 -24.97
CA SER A 111 -1.56 -11.77 -23.83
C SER A 111 -0.46 -12.38 -22.96
N LEU A 112 -0.56 -13.66 -22.62
CA LEU A 112 0.46 -14.36 -21.83
C LEU A 112 1.80 -14.45 -22.58
N ALA A 113 1.80 -14.57 -23.91
CA ALA A 113 3.03 -14.55 -24.70
C ALA A 113 3.72 -13.19 -24.65
N TYR A 114 2.97 -12.10 -24.85
CA TYR A 114 3.48 -10.73 -24.71
C TYR A 114 3.98 -10.45 -23.29
N PHE A 115 3.22 -10.86 -22.29
CA PHE A 115 3.63 -10.71 -20.90
C PHE A 115 4.95 -11.40 -20.61
N ASN A 116 5.13 -12.66 -21.04
CA ASN A 116 6.38 -13.37 -20.85
C ASN A 116 7.57 -12.69 -21.56
N GLU A 117 7.37 -12.19 -22.81
CA GLU A 117 8.40 -11.44 -23.54
C GLU A 117 8.81 -10.19 -22.74
N MET A 118 7.83 -9.43 -22.23
CA MET A 118 8.10 -8.21 -21.49
C MET A 118 8.71 -8.48 -20.11
N VAL A 119 8.33 -9.59 -19.44
CA VAL A 119 9.00 -10.01 -18.19
C VAL A 119 10.48 -10.29 -18.43
N ASP A 120 10.84 -10.89 -19.56
CA ASP A 120 12.26 -11.09 -19.92
C ASP A 120 12.97 -9.76 -20.16
N TYR A 121 12.31 -8.82 -20.84
CA TYR A 121 12.86 -7.49 -21.09
C TYR A 121 13.07 -6.71 -19.79
N VAL A 122 12.05 -6.68 -18.91
CA VAL A 122 12.12 -6.03 -17.59
C VAL A 122 13.20 -6.67 -16.71
N TYR A 123 13.34 -8.00 -16.75
CA TYR A 123 14.42 -8.69 -16.02
C TYR A 123 15.82 -8.23 -16.46
N ALA A 124 16.03 -8.02 -17.76
CA ALA A 124 17.28 -7.51 -18.26
C ALA A 124 17.56 -6.07 -17.79
N LEU A 125 16.52 -5.21 -17.82
CA LEU A 125 16.61 -3.83 -17.30
C LEU A 125 16.86 -3.80 -15.79
N GLN A 126 16.15 -4.64 -15.04
CA GLN A 126 16.33 -4.79 -13.59
C GLN A 126 17.80 -5.10 -13.23
N LYS A 127 18.42 -6.00 -13.98
CA LYS A 127 19.84 -6.33 -13.81
C LYS A 127 20.75 -5.16 -14.17
N LYS A 128 20.48 -4.53 -15.32
CA LYS A 128 21.29 -3.40 -15.82
C LYS A 128 21.29 -2.20 -14.87
N HIS A 129 20.11 -1.86 -14.32
CA HIS A 129 19.90 -0.70 -13.46
C HIS A 129 19.96 -1.01 -11.96
N ASN A 130 20.23 -2.28 -11.59
CA ASN A 130 20.25 -2.74 -10.20
C ASN A 130 18.99 -2.36 -9.41
N LYS A 131 17.81 -2.64 -10.00
CA LYS A 131 16.51 -2.40 -9.37
C LYS A 131 15.91 -3.72 -8.88
N LYS A 132 14.87 -3.64 -8.06
CA LYS A 132 14.22 -4.76 -7.40
C LYS A 132 12.70 -4.64 -7.56
N LEU A 133 12.05 -5.77 -7.78
CA LEU A 133 10.59 -5.84 -7.69
C LEU A 133 10.19 -5.87 -6.21
N LEU A 134 9.30 -4.97 -5.78
CA LEU A 134 8.70 -5.04 -4.45
C LEU A 134 7.58 -6.08 -4.46
N TRP A 135 6.57 -5.87 -5.31
CA TRP A 135 5.50 -6.84 -5.52
C TRP A 135 4.91 -6.74 -6.93
N ALA A 136 4.27 -7.81 -7.35
CA ALA A 136 3.50 -7.90 -8.59
C ALA A 136 2.04 -8.20 -8.27
N THR A 137 1.15 -7.95 -9.22
CA THR A 137 -0.26 -8.32 -9.17
C THR A 137 -0.82 -8.52 -10.57
N ALA A 138 -2.03 -9.09 -10.69
CA ALA A 138 -2.75 -9.26 -11.95
C ALA A 138 -3.92 -8.27 -12.01
N ASN A 139 -4.07 -7.57 -13.12
CA ASN A 139 -5.26 -6.78 -13.39
C ASN A 139 -6.44 -7.69 -13.76
N ASN A 140 -7.29 -7.96 -12.80
CA ASN A 140 -8.51 -8.74 -12.92
C ASN A 140 -9.77 -7.88 -12.77
N PHE A 141 -9.73 -6.61 -13.23
CA PHE A 141 -10.82 -5.65 -13.05
C PHE A 141 -11.10 -4.74 -14.25
N SER A 142 -10.11 -4.42 -15.09
CA SER A 142 -10.27 -3.45 -16.19
C SER A 142 -11.01 -4.02 -17.40
N ASP A 143 -10.75 -5.28 -17.79
CA ASP A 143 -11.42 -5.91 -18.93
C ASP A 143 -12.90 -6.16 -18.61
N LYS A 144 -13.77 -5.97 -19.60
CA LYS A 144 -15.23 -6.16 -19.49
C LYS A 144 -15.65 -7.52 -18.94
N LYS A 145 -14.84 -8.58 -19.11
CA LYS A 145 -15.13 -9.91 -18.56
C LYS A 145 -15.14 -9.92 -17.03
N PHE A 146 -14.42 -9.00 -16.39
CA PHE A 146 -14.33 -8.85 -14.94
C PHE A 146 -15.33 -7.81 -14.37
N MET A 147 -16.26 -7.30 -15.17
CA MET A 147 -17.16 -6.21 -14.76
C MET A 147 -18.02 -6.50 -13.52
N VAL A 148 -18.18 -7.78 -13.17
CA VAL A 148 -18.91 -8.25 -11.98
C VAL A 148 -18.05 -9.21 -11.14
N GLY A 149 -16.78 -8.86 -10.94
CA GLY A 149 -15.82 -9.67 -10.19
C GLY A 149 -15.00 -10.62 -11.07
N ALA A 150 -13.96 -11.14 -10.51
CA ALA A 150 -13.05 -12.12 -11.08
C ALA A 150 -13.11 -13.43 -10.29
N ALA A 151 -12.54 -13.46 -9.09
CA ALA A 151 -12.65 -14.61 -8.18
C ALA A 151 -14.08 -14.80 -7.62
N THR A 152 -14.85 -13.72 -7.51
CA THR A 152 -16.25 -13.74 -7.08
C THR A 152 -17.24 -13.78 -8.24
N SER A 153 -16.77 -13.84 -9.49
CA SER A 153 -17.65 -13.88 -10.66
C SER A 153 -18.65 -15.05 -10.60
N ALA A 154 -19.89 -14.78 -10.99
CA ALA A 154 -20.92 -15.81 -11.19
C ALA A 154 -20.61 -16.76 -12.38
N ASN A 155 -19.57 -16.46 -13.17
CA ASN A 155 -19.14 -17.27 -14.31
C ASN A 155 -17.79 -17.96 -14.04
N ALA A 156 -17.79 -19.28 -13.98
CA ALA A 156 -16.61 -20.09 -13.71
C ALA A 156 -15.47 -19.91 -14.75
N ASP A 157 -15.78 -19.57 -16.01
CA ASP A 157 -14.76 -19.29 -17.03
C ASP A 157 -14.02 -17.99 -16.76
N VAL A 158 -14.70 -17.01 -16.15
CA VAL A 158 -14.07 -15.76 -15.68
C VAL A 158 -13.12 -16.05 -14.53
N PHE A 159 -13.56 -16.83 -13.54
CA PHE A 159 -12.71 -17.29 -12.45
C PHE A 159 -11.44 -18.02 -12.97
N ALA A 160 -11.62 -18.96 -13.93
CA ALA A 160 -10.50 -19.68 -14.53
C ALA A 160 -9.53 -18.76 -15.28
N THR A 161 -10.06 -17.74 -15.98
CA THR A 161 -9.25 -16.74 -16.68
C THR A 161 -8.44 -15.89 -15.69
N ALA A 162 -9.06 -15.42 -14.61
CA ALA A 162 -8.39 -14.70 -13.54
C ALA A 162 -7.28 -15.53 -12.89
N ALA A 163 -7.56 -16.80 -12.61
CA ALA A 163 -6.58 -17.74 -12.05
C ALA A 163 -5.37 -17.93 -12.97
N ALA A 164 -5.58 -17.99 -14.29
CA ALA A 164 -4.48 -18.09 -15.26
C ALA A 164 -3.60 -16.82 -15.28
N LYS A 165 -4.19 -15.63 -15.17
CA LYS A 165 -3.45 -14.36 -15.06
C LYS A 165 -2.66 -14.30 -13.76
N VAL A 166 -3.29 -14.59 -12.61
CA VAL A 166 -2.62 -14.63 -11.30
C VAL A 166 -1.45 -15.60 -11.31
N LYS A 167 -1.66 -16.81 -11.89
CA LYS A 167 -0.57 -17.80 -12.04
C LYS A 167 0.62 -17.21 -12.80
N ALA A 168 0.39 -16.57 -13.94
CA ALA A 168 1.44 -15.96 -14.75
C ALA A 168 2.18 -14.84 -14.00
N CYS A 169 1.43 -13.99 -13.26
CA CYS A 169 2.03 -12.93 -12.46
C CYS A 169 2.83 -13.47 -11.27
N ILE A 170 2.41 -14.57 -10.64
CA ILE A 170 3.21 -15.25 -9.60
C ILE A 170 4.52 -15.80 -10.20
N ASP A 171 4.46 -16.43 -11.37
CA ASP A 171 5.66 -16.92 -12.06
C ASP A 171 6.62 -15.75 -12.39
N ALA A 172 6.09 -14.63 -12.87
CA ALA A 172 6.87 -13.41 -13.12
C ALA A 172 7.45 -12.81 -11.84
N CYS A 173 6.66 -12.73 -10.77
CA CYS A 173 7.10 -12.25 -9.46
C CYS A 173 8.29 -13.07 -8.94
N ILE A 174 8.22 -14.38 -9.02
CA ILE A 174 9.32 -15.28 -8.64
C ILE A 174 10.56 -15.03 -9.51
N LYS A 175 10.39 -14.95 -10.83
CA LYS A 175 11.48 -14.71 -11.79
C LYS A 175 12.19 -13.38 -11.55
N LEU A 176 11.44 -12.33 -11.25
CA LEU A 176 11.94 -10.98 -10.97
C LEU A 176 12.42 -10.81 -9.53
N GLY A 177 12.28 -11.83 -8.67
CA GLY A 177 12.72 -11.80 -7.28
C GLY A 177 11.89 -10.88 -6.39
N GLY A 178 10.59 -10.74 -6.69
CA GLY A 178 9.67 -9.96 -5.88
C GLY A 178 9.50 -10.53 -4.46
N THR A 179 9.34 -9.65 -3.48
CA THR A 179 9.20 -10.00 -2.07
C THR A 179 7.74 -10.03 -1.60
N GLY A 180 6.82 -9.60 -2.43
CA GLY A 180 5.38 -9.59 -2.17
C GLY A 180 4.55 -9.91 -3.41
N TYR A 181 3.30 -10.31 -3.20
CA TYR A 181 2.26 -10.41 -4.22
C TYR A 181 0.97 -9.82 -3.68
N VAL A 182 0.41 -8.82 -4.38
CA VAL A 182 -0.79 -8.10 -3.94
C VAL A 182 -2.03 -8.68 -4.62
N PHE A 183 -3.12 -8.76 -3.87
CA PHE A 183 -4.49 -8.97 -4.34
C PHE A 183 -5.30 -7.72 -4.02
N TRP A 184 -5.52 -6.88 -5.01
CA TRP A 184 -6.51 -5.81 -4.95
C TRP A 184 -7.84 -6.33 -5.49
N GLY A 185 -8.89 -6.19 -4.68
CA GLY A 185 -10.21 -6.74 -4.97
C GLY A 185 -10.90 -6.15 -6.19
N GLY A 186 -10.51 -4.95 -6.61
CA GLY A 186 -10.97 -4.30 -7.85
C GLY A 186 -12.49 -4.25 -7.97
N ARG A 187 -13.08 -5.34 -8.44
CA ARG A 187 -14.53 -5.52 -8.60
C ARG A 187 -15.09 -6.70 -7.80
N GLU A 188 -14.34 -7.19 -6.82
CA GLU A 188 -14.80 -8.24 -5.90
C GLU A 188 -15.76 -7.64 -4.87
N GLY A 189 -17.05 -7.70 -5.18
CA GLY A 189 -18.10 -7.07 -4.39
C GLY A 189 -19.42 -7.01 -5.15
N TYR A 190 -20.34 -6.17 -4.70
CA TYR A 190 -21.67 -6.09 -5.29
C TYR A 190 -22.26 -4.67 -5.27
N ASP A 191 -23.19 -4.41 -6.19
CA ASP A 191 -24.00 -3.19 -6.22
C ASP A 191 -25.38 -3.42 -5.59
N THR A 192 -25.92 -4.66 -5.65
CA THR A 192 -27.17 -5.07 -5.04
C THR A 192 -27.12 -6.52 -4.62
N LEU A 193 -27.70 -6.84 -3.46
CA LEU A 193 -27.85 -8.22 -2.99
C LEU A 193 -28.95 -9.01 -3.73
N LEU A 194 -29.75 -8.37 -4.60
CA LEU A 194 -30.84 -9.03 -5.31
C LEU A 194 -30.36 -10.03 -6.37
N ASN A 195 -29.12 -9.89 -6.85
CA ASN A 195 -28.51 -10.76 -7.85
C ASN A 195 -27.21 -11.43 -7.37
N THR A 196 -26.93 -11.40 -6.05
CA THR A 196 -25.65 -11.80 -5.47
C THR A 196 -25.82 -12.98 -4.52
N ASP A 197 -25.15 -14.09 -4.80
CA ASP A 197 -24.93 -15.15 -3.82
C ASP A 197 -23.63 -14.86 -3.05
N MET A 198 -23.74 -13.96 -2.08
CA MET A 198 -22.62 -13.50 -1.26
C MET A 198 -21.85 -14.65 -0.58
N GLY A 199 -22.57 -15.71 -0.18
CA GLY A 199 -21.94 -16.87 0.45
C GLY A 199 -21.01 -17.60 -0.51
N LEU A 200 -21.49 -17.90 -1.71
CA LEU A 200 -20.73 -18.56 -2.77
C LEU A 200 -19.55 -17.68 -3.23
N GLU A 201 -19.77 -16.38 -3.41
CA GLU A 201 -18.75 -15.44 -3.86
C GLU A 201 -17.58 -15.36 -2.87
N LEU A 202 -17.86 -15.21 -1.56
CA LEU A 202 -16.82 -15.20 -0.52
C LEU A 202 -16.09 -16.55 -0.41
N ASP A 203 -16.80 -17.67 -0.53
CA ASP A 203 -16.19 -18.99 -0.55
C ASP A 203 -15.29 -19.18 -1.79
N ASN A 204 -15.69 -18.66 -2.94
CA ASN A 204 -14.88 -18.67 -4.16
C ASN A 204 -13.63 -17.80 -4.01
N LEU A 205 -13.73 -16.62 -3.43
CA LEU A 205 -12.58 -15.77 -3.11
C LEU A 205 -11.60 -16.50 -2.17
N GLY A 206 -12.10 -17.14 -1.11
CA GLY A 206 -11.28 -17.93 -0.20
C GLY A 206 -10.56 -19.09 -0.90
N ARG A 207 -11.25 -19.81 -1.80
CA ARG A 207 -10.65 -20.87 -2.65
C ARG A 207 -9.58 -20.31 -3.58
N PHE A 208 -9.85 -19.16 -4.20
CA PHE A 208 -8.93 -18.50 -5.13
C PHE A 208 -7.61 -18.14 -4.46
N LEU A 209 -7.68 -17.45 -3.31
CA LEU A 209 -6.50 -17.06 -2.54
C LEU A 209 -5.72 -18.29 -2.04
N THR A 210 -6.43 -19.35 -1.59
CA THR A 210 -5.81 -20.61 -1.19
C THR A 210 -5.06 -21.24 -2.35
N MET A 211 -5.67 -21.36 -3.54
CA MET A 211 -5.01 -21.92 -4.73
C MET A 211 -3.79 -21.10 -5.17
N ALA A 212 -3.88 -19.76 -5.10
CA ALA A 212 -2.76 -18.88 -5.46
C ALA A 212 -1.59 -19.06 -4.48
N ARG A 213 -1.87 -19.07 -3.17
CA ARG A 213 -0.87 -19.36 -2.14
C ARG A 213 -0.19 -20.71 -2.34
N ASP A 214 -0.98 -21.76 -2.48
CA ASP A 214 -0.47 -23.14 -2.59
C ASP A 214 0.39 -23.30 -3.85
N TYR A 215 -0.04 -22.71 -4.97
CA TYR A 215 0.76 -22.67 -6.20
C TYR A 215 2.09 -21.97 -5.99
N ALA A 216 2.08 -20.76 -5.42
CA ALA A 216 3.27 -19.96 -5.22
C ALA A 216 4.25 -20.64 -4.24
N ARG A 217 3.76 -21.19 -3.13
CA ARG A 217 4.58 -21.93 -2.17
C ARG A 217 5.21 -23.17 -2.80
N LYS A 218 4.45 -23.93 -3.61
CA LYS A 218 4.98 -25.05 -4.40
C LYS A 218 6.08 -24.64 -5.37
N LYS A 219 6.02 -23.41 -5.92
CA LYS A 219 7.04 -22.83 -6.80
C LYS A 219 8.23 -22.22 -6.05
N GLY A 220 8.22 -22.23 -4.71
CA GLY A 220 9.30 -21.76 -3.88
C GLY A 220 9.22 -20.26 -3.52
N PHE A 221 8.09 -19.60 -3.78
CA PHE A 221 7.87 -18.22 -3.36
C PHE A 221 7.85 -18.13 -1.82
N LYS A 222 8.71 -17.28 -1.26
CA LYS A 222 8.85 -17.10 0.20
C LYS A 222 8.37 -15.71 0.68
N GLY A 223 7.94 -14.86 -0.25
CA GLY A 223 7.44 -13.54 0.07
C GLY A 223 6.06 -13.57 0.72
N ASP A 224 5.58 -12.42 1.12
CA ASP A 224 4.25 -12.25 1.69
C ASP A 224 3.20 -12.11 0.58
N PHE A 225 1.98 -12.56 0.86
CA PHE A 225 0.79 -12.18 0.10
C PHE A 225 0.13 -11.00 0.80
N TYR A 226 -0.41 -10.08 0.01
CA TYR A 226 -1.09 -8.92 0.54
C TYR A 226 -2.51 -8.85 0.00
N ILE A 227 -3.48 -8.52 0.86
CA ILE A 227 -4.77 -7.98 0.45
C ILE A 227 -4.68 -6.46 0.60
N GLU A 228 -5.19 -5.76 -0.39
CA GLU A 228 -5.28 -4.31 -0.38
C GLU A 228 -6.75 -3.91 -0.16
N PRO A 229 -7.09 -3.47 1.05
CA PRO A 229 -8.46 -3.11 1.39
C PRO A 229 -8.94 -1.87 0.64
N LYS A 230 -10.20 -1.92 0.16
CA LYS A 230 -10.93 -0.79 -0.40
C LYS A 230 -12.43 -0.94 -0.14
N PRO A 231 -13.13 0.08 0.42
CA PRO A 231 -14.53 -0.11 0.84
C PRO A 231 -15.53 -0.09 -0.31
N LYS A 232 -15.23 0.64 -1.37
CA LYS A 232 -16.11 0.94 -2.50
C LYS A 232 -15.27 1.45 -3.67
N GLU A 233 -15.93 1.61 -4.85
CA GLU A 233 -15.31 2.14 -6.07
C GLU A 233 -14.29 1.15 -6.67
N PRO A 234 -14.67 0.51 -7.79
CA PRO A 234 -15.86 0.82 -8.61
C PRO A 234 -17.18 0.19 -8.14
N THR A 235 -17.16 -0.87 -7.32
CA THR A 235 -18.40 -1.44 -6.79
C THR A 235 -18.93 -0.62 -5.61
N LYS A 236 -20.22 -0.74 -5.33
CA LYS A 236 -20.85 -0.04 -4.21
C LYS A 236 -20.40 -0.59 -2.85
N HIS A 237 -20.20 -1.91 -2.78
CA HIS A 237 -19.72 -2.62 -1.61
C HIS A 237 -18.65 -3.62 -2.02
N GLN A 238 -17.39 -3.36 -1.67
CA GLN A 238 -16.30 -4.32 -1.85
C GLN A 238 -16.20 -5.26 -0.64
N TYR A 239 -15.79 -6.51 -0.89
CA TYR A 239 -15.65 -7.51 0.17
C TYR A 239 -14.45 -7.27 1.07
N ASP A 240 -13.41 -6.62 0.57
CA ASP A 240 -12.20 -6.23 1.26
C ASP A 240 -12.28 -4.80 1.85
N PHE A 241 -13.42 -4.48 2.47
CA PHE A 241 -13.83 -3.13 2.88
C PHE A 241 -12.76 -2.35 3.66
N ASP A 242 -12.17 -2.96 4.69
CA ASP A 242 -11.14 -2.41 5.57
C ASP A 242 -10.27 -3.53 6.16
N VAL A 243 -9.24 -3.16 6.90
CA VAL A 243 -8.33 -4.13 7.53
C VAL A 243 -9.08 -5.09 8.45
N ALA A 244 -10.03 -4.62 9.25
CA ALA A 244 -10.76 -5.46 10.20
C ALA A 244 -11.60 -6.51 9.47
N THR A 245 -12.28 -6.13 8.39
CA THR A 245 -13.05 -7.02 7.51
C THR A 245 -12.14 -8.06 6.85
N CYS A 246 -11.00 -7.62 6.29
CA CYS A 246 -10.01 -8.53 5.68
C CYS A 246 -9.46 -9.55 6.69
N VAL A 247 -9.12 -9.12 7.90
CA VAL A 247 -8.65 -10.03 8.97
C VAL A 247 -9.74 -11.05 9.34
N GLY A 248 -11.01 -10.62 9.43
CA GLY A 248 -12.16 -11.51 9.65
C GLY A 248 -12.30 -12.56 8.55
N PHE A 249 -12.18 -12.14 7.29
CA PHE A 249 -12.20 -13.02 6.12
C PHE A 249 -11.01 -14.03 6.16
N LEU A 250 -9.79 -13.54 6.37
CA LEU A 250 -8.60 -14.40 6.42
C LEU A 250 -8.69 -15.46 7.53
N ARG A 251 -9.26 -15.11 8.69
CA ARG A 251 -9.50 -16.05 9.79
C ARG A 251 -10.49 -17.15 9.40
N LYS A 252 -11.58 -16.78 8.72
CA LYS A 252 -12.61 -17.75 8.25
C LYS A 252 -12.00 -18.82 7.34
N TYR A 253 -11.06 -18.45 6.48
CA TYR A 253 -10.46 -19.34 5.49
C TYR A 253 -9.07 -19.87 5.86
N ASN A 254 -8.59 -19.63 7.09
CA ASN A 254 -7.29 -20.07 7.60
C ASN A 254 -6.10 -19.56 6.74
N LEU A 255 -6.12 -18.27 6.41
CA LEU A 255 -5.12 -17.62 5.55
C LEU A 255 -4.24 -16.60 6.29
N THR A 256 -4.43 -16.40 7.59
CA THR A 256 -3.75 -15.36 8.38
C THR A 256 -2.23 -15.52 8.47
N GLU A 257 -1.71 -16.75 8.33
CA GLU A 257 -0.27 -17.02 8.39
C GLU A 257 0.48 -16.58 7.12
N ASP A 258 -0.21 -16.57 5.97
CA ASP A 258 0.39 -16.26 4.67
C ASP A 258 0.05 -14.87 4.16
N PHE A 259 -1.07 -14.29 4.59
CA PHE A 259 -1.59 -13.03 4.07
C PHE A 259 -1.47 -11.91 5.09
N LYS A 260 -1.03 -10.75 4.60
CA LYS A 260 -0.98 -9.48 5.31
C LYS A 260 -1.73 -8.42 4.52
N MET A 261 -1.65 -7.16 4.95
CA MET A 261 -2.29 -6.03 4.28
C MET A 261 -1.25 -5.18 3.54
N ASN A 262 -1.63 -4.74 2.34
CA ASN A 262 -1.06 -3.59 1.65
C ASN A 262 -2.05 -2.44 1.85
N ILE A 263 -1.73 -1.48 2.68
CA ILE A 263 -2.71 -0.49 3.15
C ILE A 263 -2.51 0.82 2.39
N GLU A 264 -3.57 1.25 1.72
CA GLU A 264 -3.57 2.51 1.00
C GLU A 264 -4.20 3.64 1.82
N ALA A 265 -3.55 4.81 1.81
CA ALA A 265 -4.01 5.95 2.58
C ALA A 265 -5.36 6.50 2.07
N ASN A 266 -5.55 6.59 0.75
CA ASN A 266 -6.82 7.07 0.19
C ASN A 266 -7.95 6.07 0.44
N HIS A 267 -7.70 4.76 0.36
CA HIS A 267 -8.69 3.73 0.66
C HIS A 267 -9.16 3.79 2.12
N ALA A 268 -8.25 4.05 3.07
CA ALA A 268 -8.61 4.28 4.47
C ALA A 268 -9.60 5.44 4.61
N THR A 269 -9.34 6.57 3.95
CA THR A 269 -10.25 7.74 4.00
C THR A 269 -11.60 7.45 3.34
N LEU A 270 -11.64 6.66 2.27
CA LEU A 270 -12.90 6.19 1.66
C LEU A 270 -13.71 5.28 2.58
N ALA A 271 -13.05 4.54 3.47
CA ALA A 271 -13.68 3.74 4.52
C ALA A 271 -14.08 4.58 5.75
N MET A 272 -13.87 5.90 5.72
CA MET A 272 -14.11 6.82 6.84
C MET A 272 -13.21 6.54 8.05
N HIS A 273 -12.01 6.00 7.81
CA HIS A 273 -10.96 5.80 8.79
C HIS A 273 -9.82 6.78 8.61
N THR A 274 -9.09 7.06 9.68
CA THR A 274 -7.76 7.65 9.54
C THR A 274 -6.80 6.57 9.04
N PHE A 275 -5.79 6.96 8.28
CA PHE A 275 -4.76 6.03 7.86
C PHE A 275 -4.04 5.37 9.05
N GLN A 276 -3.82 6.14 10.11
CA GLN A 276 -3.27 5.63 11.38
C GLN A 276 -4.11 4.50 11.98
N HIS A 277 -5.46 4.58 11.90
CA HIS A 277 -6.36 3.53 12.39
C HIS A 277 -6.14 2.21 11.68
N GLU A 278 -6.08 2.22 10.36
CA GLU A 278 -5.87 1.01 9.54
C GLU A 278 -4.52 0.37 9.82
N LEU A 279 -3.45 1.17 9.90
CA LEU A 279 -2.10 0.68 10.22
C LEU A 279 -2.04 0.05 11.62
N ARG A 280 -2.64 0.68 12.62
CA ARG A 280 -2.70 0.13 13.97
C ARG A 280 -3.53 -1.14 14.03
N THR A 281 -4.68 -1.18 13.35
CA THR A 281 -5.53 -2.36 13.27
C THR A 281 -4.79 -3.53 12.64
N ALA A 282 -4.05 -3.30 11.56
CA ALA A 282 -3.20 -4.34 10.96
C ALA A 282 -2.11 -4.81 11.92
N THR A 283 -1.43 -3.89 12.59
CA THR A 283 -0.33 -4.21 13.50
C THR A 283 -0.77 -5.07 14.67
N ILE A 284 -1.86 -4.72 15.36
CA ILE A 284 -2.35 -5.50 16.52
C ILE A 284 -2.92 -6.87 16.14
N ASN A 285 -3.24 -7.08 14.85
CA ASN A 285 -3.68 -8.37 14.32
C ASN A 285 -2.54 -9.17 13.65
N GLY A 286 -1.28 -8.68 13.70
CA GLY A 286 -0.14 -9.33 13.04
C GLY A 286 -0.19 -9.31 11.52
N ALA A 287 -1.02 -8.44 10.95
CA ALA A 287 -1.34 -8.38 9.51
C ALA A 287 -0.71 -7.18 8.78
N PHE A 288 0.14 -6.39 9.42
CA PHE A 288 0.84 -5.29 8.75
C PHE A 288 1.88 -5.83 7.76
N GLY A 289 1.90 -5.34 6.53
CA GLY A 289 2.79 -5.82 5.47
C GLY A 289 3.43 -4.71 4.64
N SER A 290 2.66 -4.00 3.84
CA SER A 290 3.11 -2.98 2.90
C SER A 290 2.15 -1.78 2.90
N ILE A 291 2.55 -0.71 2.25
CA ILE A 291 1.77 0.53 2.15
C ILE A 291 1.73 0.97 0.69
N ASP A 292 0.54 1.33 0.20
CA ASP A 292 0.36 2.16 -0.98
C ASP A 292 0.26 3.62 -0.55
N ALA A 293 1.34 4.33 -0.89
CA ALA A 293 1.62 5.67 -0.40
C ALA A 293 0.98 6.71 -1.32
N ASN A 294 -0.13 7.25 -0.88
CA ASN A 294 -0.80 8.39 -1.49
C ASN A 294 -1.52 9.23 -0.42
N GLN A 295 -2.37 10.13 -0.84
CA GLN A 295 -3.33 10.81 0.03
C GLN A 295 -4.64 11.02 -0.73
N GLY A 296 -5.76 10.89 0.00
CA GLY A 296 -7.09 11.23 -0.48
C GLY A 296 -7.42 12.70 -0.28
N ASP A 297 -8.50 13.13 -0.91
CA ASP A 297 -9.12 14.42 -0.71
C ASP A 297 -10.55 14.22 -0.18
N ASN A 298 -10.75 14.52 1.10
CA ASN A 298 -12.04 14.34 1.77
C ASN A 298 -13.16 15.22 1.17
N MET A 299 -12.81 16.32 0.50
CA MET A 299 -13.78 17.20 -0.17
C MET A 299 -14.28 16.61 -1.48
N LEU A 300 -13.42 15.88 -2.21
CA LEU A 300 -13.79 15.19 -3.44
C LEU A 300 -14.50 13.86 -3.16
N GLY A 301 -14.04 13.09 -2.17
CA GLY A 301 -14.71 11.88 -1.72
C GLY A 301 -14.60 10.67 -2.66
N TRP A 302 -13.65 10.67 -3.60
CA TRP A 302 -13.30 9.53 -4.44
C TRP A 302 -11.80 9.21 -4.35
N ASP A 303 -11.39 8.16 -5.03
CA ASP A 303 -9.99 7.74 -5.10
C ASP A 303 -9.16 8.70 -5.96
N THR A 304 -8.46 9.61 -5.29
CA THR A 304 -7.72 10.68 -5.96
C THR A 304 -6.28 10.31 -6.31
N ASP A 305 -5.70 9.33 -5.64
CA ASP A 305 -4.31 8.87 -5.80
C ASP A 305 -3.34 10.05 -5.88
N GLN A 306 -3.45 10.98 -4.96
CA GLN A 306 -2.58 12.15 -4.94
C GLN A 306 -1.23 11.79 -4.31
N PHE A 307 -0.13 12.32 -4.85
CA PHE A 307 1.16 12.24 -4.16
C PHE A 307 1.06 12.82 -2.75
N PRO A 308 1.56 12.13 -1.71
CA PRO A 308 1.43 12.57 -0.33
C PRO A 308 2.30 13.79 -0.06
N THR A 309 1.67 14.83 0.48
CA THR A 309 2.29 16.11 0.84
C THR A 309 1.98 16.56 2.25
N ASN A 310 1.01 15.92 2.91
CA ASN A 310 0.62 16.23 4.28
C ASN A 310 1.59 15.58 5.28
N VAL A 311 2.50 16.38 5.82
CA VAL A 311 3.54 15.89 6.74
C VAL A 311 2.96 15.40 8.07
N TYR A 312 1.84 15.90 8.53
CA TYR A 312 1.18 15.40 9.73
C TYR A 312 0.73 13.95 9.56
N ASP A 313 0.07 13.64 8.44
CA ASP A 313 -0.39 12.29 8.14
C ASP A 313 0.78 11.31 7.91
N THR A 314 1.82 11.73 7.15
CA THR A 314 3.01 10.89 6.97
C THR A 314 3.78 10.69 8.27
N THR A 315 3.76 11.66 9.20
CA THR A 315 4.35 11.49 10.54
C THR A 315 3.60 10.44 11.35
N LEU A 316 2.26 10.50 11.40
CA LEU A 316 1.46 9.50 12.11
C LEU A 316 1.56 8.12 11.45
N CYS A 317 1.61 8.07 10.11
CA CYS A 317 1.89 6.83 9.39
C CYS A 317 3.23 6.21 9.82
N MET A 318 4.31 6.98 9.75
CA MET A 318 5.64 6.47 10.12
C MET A 318 5.77 6.16 11.60
N TYR A 319 5.01 6.84 12.48
CA TYR A 319 4.91 6.47 13.88
C TYR A 319 4.38 5.03 14.06
N GLU A 320 3.29 4.67 13.36
CA GLU A 320 2.76 3.30 13.40
C GLU A 320 3.74 2.29 12.78
N VAL A 321 4.36 2.63 11.64
CA VAL A 321 5.35 1.76 10.97
C VAL A 321 6.55 1.47 11.89
N ILE A 322 7.10 2.48 12.55
CA ILE A 322 8.23 2.31 13.49
C ILE A 322 7.79 1.46 14.68
N LYS A 323 6.61 1.70 15.24
CA LYS A 323 6.04 0.93 16.35
C LYS A 323 5.77 -0.53 15.97
N ALA A 324 5.46 -0.81 14.72
CA ALA A 324 5.31 -2.16 14.15
C ALA A 324 6.65 -2.87 13.90
N GLY A 325 7.80 -2.19 14.08
CA GLY A 325 9.13 -2.74 13.81
C GLY A 325 9.66 -2.49 12.39
N GLY A 326 8.97 -1.67 11.59
CA GLY A 326 9.32 -1.36 10.22
C GLY A 326 8.83 -2.38 9.19
N PHE A 327 9.23 -2.18 7.93
CA PHE A 327 8.91 -3.11 6.86
C PHE A 327 9.82 -4.34 6.85
N THR A 328 9.24 -5.52 6.65
CA THR A 328 9.98 -6.76 6.37
C THR A 328 10.11 -6.98 4.86
N ASN A 329 9.09 -7.55 4.22
CA ASN A 329 9.05 -7.79 2.77
C ASN A 329 8.38 -6.65 1.99
N GLY A 330 7.52 -5.85 2.64
CA GLY A 330 6.87 -4.70 2.05
C GLY A 330 7.71 -3.42 2.04
N GLY A 331 7.09 -2.33 1.63
CA GLY A 331 7.68 -0.99 1.54
C GLY A 331 6.61 0.08 1.34
N LEU A 332 7.02 1.23 0.82
CA LEU A 332 6.17 2.36 0.45
C LEU A 332 6.10 2.43 -1.08
N ASN A 333 5.08 1.80 -1.67
CA ASN A 333 4.80 1.95 -3.09
C ASN A 333 3.99 3.24 -3.32
N PHE A 334 4.44 4.09 -4.24
CA PHE A 334 3.68 5.29 -4.59
C PHE A 334 2.54 4.95 -5.54
N ASP A 335 1.41 4.52 -4.99
CA ASP A 335 0.14 4.43 -5.72
C ASP A 335 -0.42 5.84 -5.89
N ALA A 336 0.29 6.64 -6.67
CA ALA A 336 0.05 8.06 -6.82
C ALA A 336 0.30 8.53 -8.25
N LYS A 337 -0.55 9.44 -8.71
CA LYS A 337 -0.48 10.05 -10.06
C LYS A 337 -0.45 11.56 -9.98
N THR A 338 0.15 12.19 -10.99
CA THR A 338 0.04 13.63 -11.17
C THR A 338 -1.40 14.02 -11.53
N ARG A 339 -1.77 15.24 -11.20
CA ARG A 339 -3.09 15.75 -11.60
C ARG A 339 -3.15 15.93 -13.13
N ARG A 340 -4.36 15.86 -13.70
CA ARG A 340 -4.59 16.03 -15.15
C ARG A 340 -3.94 17.30 -15.72
N ALA A 341 -3.90 18.39 -14.93
CA ALA A 341 -3.29 19.65 -15.32
C ALA A 341 -1.75 19.70 -15.15
N SER A 342 -1.16 18.70 -14.49
CA SER A 342 0.29 18.53 -14.31
C SER A 342 0.77 17.49 -15.31
N ASN A 343 1.04 17.91 -16.54
CA ASN A 343 1.13 17.04 -17.70
C ASN A 343 2.52 17.01 -18.37
N THR A 344 3.57 17.28 -17.58
CA THR A 344 4.95 17.19 -18.05
C THR A 344 5.71 16.09 -17.30
N PHE A 345 6.82 15.63 -17.86
CA PHE A 345 7.70 14.68 -17.16
C PHE A 345 8.36 15.29 -15.91
N ASP A 346 8.57 16.61 -15.91
CA ASP A 346 9.04 17.34 -14.73
C ASP A 346 8.00 17.25 -13.57
N ASP A 347 6.69 17.27 -13.87
CA ASP A 347 5.63 17.13 -12.87
C ASP A 347 5.67 15.75 -12.19
N ILE A 348 6.04 14.70 -12.93
CA ILE A 348 6.24 13.37 -12.36
C ILE A 348 7.39 13.41 -11.34
N LEU A 349 8.52 14.04 -11.69
CA LEU A 349 9.64 14.21 -10.77
C LEU A 349 9.24 15.01 -9.53
N TYR A 350 8.49 16.12 -9.68
CA TYR A 350 7.99 16.92 -8.54
C TYR A 350 7.08 16.11 -7.63
N GLY A 351 6.21 15.28 -8.19
CA GLY A 351 5.36 14.37 -7.41
C GLY A 351 6.18 13.44 -6.52
N TYR A 352 7.15 12.73 -7.11
CA TYR A 352 8.04 11.84 -6.36
C TYR A 352 8.90 12.57 -5.33
N ILE A 353 9.51 13.71 -5.70
CA ILE A 353 10.32 14.51 -4.77
C ILE A 353 9.48 14.91 -3.56
N SER A 354 8.27 15.42 -3.80
CA SER A 354 7.36 15.83 -2.74
C SER A 354 6.94 14.67 -1.84
N GLY A 355 6.56 13.52 -2.43
CA GLY A 355 6.15 12.35 -1.69
C GLY A 355 7.29 11.72 -0.88
N MET A 356 8.46 11.54 -1.48
CA MET A 356 9.63 10.98 -0.81
C MET A 356 10.13 11.89 0.32
N ASP A 357 10.16 13.21 0.11
CA ASP A 357 10.50 14.18 1.14
C ASP A 357 9.48 14.21 2.28
N SER A 358 8.19 14.10 1.98
CA SER A 358 7.12 14.06 2.99
C SER A 358 7.27 12.85 3.91
N PHE A 359 7.51 11.66 3.36
CA PHE A 359 7.74 10.46 4.17
C PHE A 359 9.08 10.48 4.91
N ALA A 360 10.14 11.02 4.31
CA ALA A 360 11.42 11.15 4.98
C ALA A 360 11.35 12.09 6.18
N LEU A 361 10.67 13.23 6.01
CA LEU A 361 10.41 14.15 7.12
C LEU A 361 9.50 13.52 8.16
N GLY A 362 8.41 12.86 7.71
CA GLY A 362 7.49 12.12 8.59
C GLY A 362 8.20 11.06 9.43
N TYR A 363 9.12 10.30 8.84
CA TYR A 363 9.95 9.32 9.58
C TYR A 363 10.79 9.98 10.68
N LYS A 364 11.49 11.08 10.34
CA LYS A 364 12.32 11.82 11.31
C LYS A 364 11.50 12.38 12.47
N LEU A 365 10.32 12.90 12.16
CA LEU A 365 9.41 13.45 13.17
C LEU A 365 8.81 12.33 14.03
N ALA A 366 8.41 11.22 13.45
CA ALA A 366 7.91 10.05 14.18
C ALA A 366 8.98 9.47 15.13
N ASP A 367 10.21 9.35 14.67
CA ASP A 367 11.35 8.93 15.51
C ASP A 367 11.57 9.91 16.68
N ARG A 368 11.47 11.23 16.43
CA ARG A 368 11.54 12.25 17.48
C ARG A 368 10.42 12.11 18.51
N ILE A 369 9.18 11.86 18.07
CA ILE A 369 8.02 11.67 18.97
C ILE A 369 8.21 10.42 19.82
N ILE A 370 8.70 9.32 19.24
CA ILE A 370 8.96 8.08 19.97
C ILE A 370 10.09 8.28 21.00
N LYS A 371 11.16 8.97 20.64
CA LYS A 371 12.29 9.27 21.54
C LYS A 371 11.94 10.26 22.65
N ASP A 372 10.99 11.17 22.42
CA ASP A 372 10.47 12.08 23.47
C ASP A 372 9.77 11.30 24.59
N GLY A 373 9.02 10.25 24.24
CA GLY A 373 8.45 9.27 25.16
C GLY A 373 7.20 9.72 25.91
N ARG A 374 6.83 11.00 25.93
CA ARG A 374 5.67 11.52 26.69
C ARG A 374 4.35 10.85 26.32
N ILE A 375 4.14 10.53 25.05
CA ILE A 375 2.93 9.84 24.58
C ILE A 375 2.89 8.41 25.11
N ASP A 376 3.97 7.67 24.97
CA ASP A 376 4.07 6.28 25.46
C ASP A 376 3.95 6.20 26.99
N GLU A 377 4.57 7.13 27.71
CA GLU A 377 4.44 7.25 29.16
C GLU A 377 2.99 7.55 29.58
N PHE A 378 2.32 8.47 28.89
CA PHE A 378 0.92 8.76 29.15
C PHE A 378 0.04 7.52 28.97
N VAL A 379 0.19 6.79 27.84
CA VAL A 379 -0.56 5.55 27.59
C VAL A 379 -0.29 4.51 28.66
N LYS A 380 0.99 4.28 29.02
CA LYS A 380 1.38 3.35 30.06
C LYS A 380 0.72 3.68 31.40
N ASN A 381 0.76 4.94 31.80
CA ASN A 381 0.18 5.38 33.06
C ASN A 381 -1.34 5.29 33.07
N ARG A 382 -1.99 5.64 31.95
CA ARG A 382 -3.46 5.58 31.79
C ARG A 382 -4.02 4.15 31.97
N TYR A 383 -3.27 3.14 31.57
CA TYR A 383 -3.67 1.73 31.68
C TYR A 383 -2.99 0.98 32.81
N ALA A 384 -2.30 1.66 33.72
CA ALA A 384 -1.52 1.04 34.81
C ALA A 384 -2.37 0.19 35.76
N SER A 385 -3.67 0.48 35.91
CA SER A 385 -4.60 -0.31 36.72
C SER A 385 -4.73 -1.76 36.28
N TYR A 386 -4.47 -2.07 35.00
CA TYR A 386 -4.51 -3.42 34.46
C TYR A 386 -3.22 -4.22 34.70
N THR A 387 -2.20 -3.63 35.34
CA THR A 387 -0.93 -4.32 35.65
C THR A 387 -0.91 -4.94 37.04
N GLN A 388 -1.91 -4.69 37.88
CA GLN A 388 -1.97 -5.16 39.27
C GLN A 388 -3.42 -5.38 39.75
N GLY A 389 -3.59 -6.07 40.88
CA GLY A 389 -4.89 -6.31 41.50
C GLY A 389 -5.91 -6.89 40.55
N ILE A 390 -7.15 -6.45 40.68
CA ILE A 390 -8.28 -6.93 39.87
C ILE A 390 -8.04 -6.70 38.34
N GLY A 391 -7.37 -5.63 37.97
CA GLY A 391 -7.05 -5.36 36.56
C GLY A 391 -6.13 -6.43 35.97
N LYS A 392 -5.13 -6.89 36.74
CA LYS A 392 -4.28 -7.99 36.33
C LYS A 392 -5.07 -9.31 36.20
N ASP A 393 -5.97 -9.59 37.12
CA ASP A 393 -6.81 -10.80 37.08
C ASP A 393 -7.73 -10.80 35.85
N ILE A 394 -8.25 -9.62 35.45
CA ILE A 394 -9.01 -9.46 34.21
C ILE A 394 -8.16 -9.83 32.99
N VAL A 395 -6.95 -9.24 32.85
CA VAL A 395 -6.07 -9.46 31.69
C VAL A 395 -5.58 -10.91 31.61
N GLU A 396 -5.33 -11.55 32.76
CA GLU A 396 -4.90 -12.95 32.83
C GLU A 396 -6.04 -13.96 32.71
N GLY A 397 -7.30 -13.50 32.54
CA GLY A 397 -8.48 -14.38 32.44
C GLY A 397 -8.83 -15.12 33.72
N LYS A 398 -8.40 -14.61 34.87
CA LYS A 398 -8.67 -15.18 36.21
C LYS A 398 -9.95 -14.63 36.83
N ALA A 399 -10.40 -13.47 36.40
CA ALA A 399 -11.64 -12.85 36.86
C ALA A 399 -12.83 -13.32 36.03
N ASP A 400 -13.96 -13.53 36.68
CA ASP A 400 -15.27 -13.80 36.10
C ASP A 400 -16.32 -12.75 36.56
N LEU A 401 -17.55 -12.83 36.04
CA LEU A 401 -18.59 -11.86 36.38
C LEU A 401 -18.96 -11.89 37.87
N GLU A 402 -18.87 -13.05 38.54
CA GLU A 402 -19.17 -13.19 39.96
C GLU A 402 -18.13 -12.49 40.82
N SER A 403 -16.86 -12.76 40.57
CA SER A 403 -15.74 -12.11 41.24
C SER A 403 -15.66 -10.61 41.01
N LEU A 404 -15.93 -10.17 39.76
CA LEU A 404 -15.99 -8.75 39.41
C LEU A 404 -17.17 -8.04 40.09
N SER A 405 -18.35 -8.69 40.16
CA SER A 405 -19.50 -8.17 40.88
C SER A 405 -19.24 -8.01 42.37
N ALA A 406 -18.65 -9.05 43.01
CA ALA A 406 -18.27 -9.02 44.40
C ALA A 406 -17.25 -7.91 44.69
N TYR A 407 -16.27 -7.70 43.80
CA TYR A 407 -15.30 -6.62 43.92
C TYR A 407 -15.97 -5.24 43.73
N ALA A 408 -16.82 -5.08 42.71
CA ALA A 408 -17.43 -3.80 42.34
C ALA A 408 -18.30 -3.21 43.45
N VAL A 409 -19.04 -4.05 44.21
CA VAL A 409 -19.87 -3.59 45.33
C VAL A 409 -19.06 -3.08 46.53
N THR A 410 -17.76 -3.33 46.57
CA THR A 410 -16.86 -2.80 47.59
C THR A 410 -16.28 -1.44 47.23
N LEU A 411 -16.46 -0.99 45.98
CA LEU A 411 -15.91 0.28 45.52
C LEU A 411 -16.77 1.46 46.00
N GLY A 412 -16.11 2.56 46.29
CA GLY A 412 -16.76 3.86 46.48
C GLY A 412 -16.91 4.60 45.16
N GLU A 413 -16.78 5.91 45.18
CA GLU A 413 -16.79 6.76 43.98
C GLU A 413 -15.58 6.42 43.08
N ILE A 414 -15.86 6.17 41.79
CA ILE A 414 -14.83 5.83 40.81
C ILE A 414 -14.45 7.08 40.03
N ASN A 415 -13.19 7.50 40.18
CA ASN A 415 -12.65 8.62 39.41
C ASN A 415 -12.00 8.09 38.12
N VAL A 416 -12.37 8.68 36.99
CA VAL A 416 -11.81 8.37 35.67
C VAL A 416 -10.85 9.47 35.25
N GLU A 417 -9.65 9.10 34.86
CA GLU A 417 -8.65 10.05 34.38
C GLU A 417 -9.04 10.68 33.04
N SER A 418 -8.66 11.94 32.86
CA SER A 418 -8.86 12.68 31.61
C SER A 418 -8.11 12.04 30.43
N GLY A 419 -8.74 12.00 29.28
CA GLY A 419 -8.14 11.49 28.02
C GLY A 419 -7.05 12.39 27.44
N ARG A 420 -6.98 13.68 27.84
CA ARG A 420 -5.92 14.63 27.44
C ARG A 420 -5.71 14.76 25.93
N GLN A 421 -6.73 14.59 25.10
CA GLN A 421 -6.62 14.59 23.65
C GLN A 421 -5.84 15.80 23.12
N GLU A 422 -6.29 17.01 23.44
CA GLU A 422 -5.71 18.28 22.94
C GLU A 422 -4.26 18.46 23.42
N TYR A 423 -3.96 18.00 24.61
CA TYR A 423 -2.60 18.01 25.14
C TYR A 423 -1.66 17.10 24.36
N LEU A 424 -2.10 15.87 24.03
CA LEU A 424 -1.30 14.89 23.28
C LEU A 424 -1.10 15.34 21.83
N GLU A 425 -2.14 15.88 21.18
CA GLU A 425 -2.04 16.46 19.84
C GLU A 425 -1.13 17.70 19.84
N GLY A 426 -1.18 18.50 20.93
CA GLY A 426 -0.27 19.63 21.17
C GLY A 426 1.20 19.21 21.26
N ILE A 427 1.50 18.06 21.90
CA ILE A 427 2.87 17.50 21.94
C ILE A 427 3.36 17.17 20.53
N ILE A 428 2.51 16.59 19.68
CA ILE A 428 2.90 16.29 18.29
C ILE A 428 3.29 17.59 17.57
N ASN A 429 2.46 18.61 17.65
CA ASN A 429 2.74 19.91 17.03
C ASN A 429 4.02 20.56 17.59
N GLU A 430 4.21 20.53 18.92
CA GLU A 430 5.43 21.01 19.56
C GLU A 430 6.68 20.34 18.98
N LEU A 431 6.66 19.00 18.85
CA LEU A 431 7.80 18.23 18.38
C LEU A 431 8.02 18.39 16.87
N MET A 432 6.97 18.54 16.07
CA MET A 432 7.07 18.77 14.63
C MET A 432 7.74 20.13 14.33
N PHE A 433 7.40 21.17 15.08
CA PHE A 433 7.88 22.53 14.84
C PHE A 433 9.02 22.96 15.77
N LYS A 434 9.58 22.06 16.56
CA LYS A 434 10.72 22.36 17.43
C LYS A 434 11.96 22.75 16.62
N GLY A 435 12.39 23.97 16.79
CA GLY A 435 13.55 24.55 16.08
C GLY A 435 13.17 25.41 14.86
N VAL A 436 11.88 25.73 14.71
CA VAL A 436 11.38 26.74 13.76
C VAL A 436 11.48 28.13 14.38
#